data_e4f7a9d2b2dd3d1012d25a0ca5dc1af7
#
_entry.id   e4f7a9d2b2dd3d1012d25a0ca5dc1af7
#
_cell.length_a   1.000
_cell.length_b   1.000
_cell.length_c   1.000
_cell.angle_alpha   90.00
_cell.angle_beta   90.00
_cell.angle_gamma   90.00
#
_symmetry.space_group_name_H-M   'P 1'
#
loop_
_entity.id
_entity.type
_entity.pdbx_description
1 polymer ?
#
loop_
_entity_poly.entity_id
_entity_poly.type
_entity_poly.pdbx_seq_one_letter_code
_entity_poly.pdbx_strand_id
1 'polypeptide(L)'
;MTPNDALDVRPLTLSDRPQWDGLWAAYLEFYGTSRPAAVYDTTFARLIGSDPQDFSAIVAERAGTLVGLVHYLFHRHCWSVENTCHLQDLYADPSVRGQGVGR
;
A
#
# COMPACT_ATOMS: atom_id res chain seq x y z
N MET A 1 12.39 -0.29 -24.28
CA MET A 1 12.07 -0.12 -22.85
C MET A 1 13.33 -0.29 -22.03
N THR A 2 13.63 0.63 -21.17
CA THR A 2 14.80 0.52 -20.29
C THR A 2 14.45 -0.30 -19.05
N PRO A 3 15.44 -0.90 -18.36
CA PRO A 3 15.18 -1.61 -17.11
C PRO A 3 14.47 -0.76 -16.05
N ASN A 4 14.68 0.58 -16.07
CA ASN A 4 14.06 1.49 -15.10
C ASN A 4 12.55 1.65 -15.30
N ASP A 5 12.02 1.23 -16.46
CA ASP A 5 10.59 1.30 -16.74
C ASP A 5 9.83 0.09 -16.21
N ALA A 6 10.53 -0.94 -15.76
CA ALA A 6 9.92 -2.13 -15.20
C ALA A 6 9.33 -1.83 -13.81
N LEU A 7 8.18 -2.42 -13.53
CA LEU A 7 7.57 -2.33 -12.20
C LEU A 7 8.25 -3.31 -11.25
N ASP A 8 8.58 -2.83 -10.06
CA ASP A 8 9.09 -3.64 -8.98
C ASP A 8 8.06 -3.66 -7.85
N VAL A 9 7.53 -4.84 -7.55
CA VAL A 9 6.55 -5.02 -6.47
C VAL A 9 7.30 -5.56 -5.27
N ARG A 10 7.24 -4.81 -4.16
CA ARG A 10 8.03 -5.12 -2.98
C ARG A 10 7.33 -4.64 -1.70
N PRO A 11 7.77 -5.14 -0.53
CA PRO A 11 7.26 -4.63 0.74
C PRO A 11 7.58 -3.15 0.94
N LEU A 12 6.71 -2.47 1.68
CA LEU A 12 6.94 -1.09 2.10
C LEU A 12 8.13 -1.03 3.06
N THR A 13 8.97 0.00 2.90
CA THR A 13 10.12 0.22 3.78
C THR A 13 10.03 1.59 4.45
N LEU A 14 10.82 1.78 5.50
CA LEU A 14 10.83 3.03 6.27
C LEU A 14 11.14 4.24 5.39
N SER A 15 12.04 4.09 4.42
CA SER A 15 12.43 5.19 3.52
C SER A 15 11.34 5.58 2.52
N ASP A 16 10.28 4.78 2.41
CA ASP A 16 9.18 5.07 1.49
C ASP A 16 8.21 6.13 2.02
N ARG A 17 8.37 6.57 3.26
CA ARG A 17 7.38 7.42 3.93
C ARG A 17 6.94 8.64 3.12
N PRO A 18 7.86 9.46 2.54
CA PRO A 18 7.42 10.64 1.79
C PRO A 18 6.55 10.29 0.59
N GLN A 19 6.95 9.27 -0.16
CA GLN A 19 6.18 8.85 -1.35
C GLN A 19 4.88 8.14 -0.96
N TRP A 20 4.91 7.34 0.11
CA TRP A 20 3.70 6.69 0.64
C TRP A 20 2.66 7.73 1.07
N ASP A 21 3.09 8.80 1.75
CA ASP A 21 2.18 9.88 2.16
C ASP A 21 1.42 10.43 0.95
N GLY A 22 2.13 10.71 -0.14
CA GLY A 22 1.52 11.24 -1.36
C GLY A 22 0.57 10.26 -2.02
N LEU A 23 0.94 9.00 -2.08
CA LEU A 23 0.11 7.97 -2.70
C LEU A 23 -1.16 7.72 -1.89
N TRP A 24 -1.03 7.63 -0.58
CA TRP A 24 -2.19 7.41 0.28
C TRP A 24 -3.12 8.63 0.30
N ALA A 25 -2.55 9.84 0.27
CA ALA A 25 -3.35 11.05 0.15
C ALA A 25 -4.17 11.05 -1.14
N ALA A 26 -3.58 10.63 -2.26
CA ALA A 26 -4.29 10.52 -3.53
C ALA A 26 -5.40 9.48 -3.47
N TYR A 27 -5.17 8.36 -2.80
CA TYR A 27 -6.18 7.33 -2.57
C TYR A 27 -7.37 7.89 -1.78
N LEU A 28 -7.08 8.59 -0.67
CA LEU A 28 -8.12 9.17 0.17
C LEU A 28 -8.91 10.22 -0.59
N GLU A 29 -8.24 11.06 -1.40
CA GLU A 29 -8.89 12.07 -2.22
C GLU A 29 -9.80 11.43 -3.27
N PHE A 30 -9.38 10.32 -3.86
CA PHE A 30 -10.20 9.57 -4.81
C PHE A 30 -11.55 9.17 -4.18
N TYR A 31 -11.56 8.87 -2.88
CA TYR A 31 -12.78 8.53 -2.15
C TYR A 31 -13.44 9.75 -1.50
N GLY A 32 -12.98 10.96 -1.82
CA GLY A 32 -13.59 12.19 -1.34
C GLY A 32 -13.34 12.49 0.13
N THR A 33 -12.22 12.03 0.68
CA THR A 33 -11.93 12.20 2.09
C THR A 33 -10.46 12.57 2.32
N SER A 34 -10.14 12.90 3.56
CA SER A 34 -8.77 13.13 4.02
C SER A 34 -8.67 12.70 5.48
N ARG A 35 -7.44 12.59 5.97
CA ARG A 35 -7.19 12.23 7.37
C ARG A 35 -6.13 13.15 7.96
N PRO A 36 -6.17 13.39 9.28
CA PRO A 36 -5.14 14.19 9.95
C PRO A 36 -3.76 13.53 9.88
N ALA A 37 -2.73 14.34 10.04
CA ALA A 37 -1.35 13.85 10.04
C ALA A 37 -1.11 12.74 11.08
N ALA A 38 -1.77 12.81 12.23
CA ALA A 38 -1.63 11.76 13.25
C ALA A 38 -2.07 10.39 12.77
N VAL A 39 -3.08 10.33 11.88
CA VAL A 39 -3.53 9.06 11.29
C VAL A 39 -2.46 8.51 10.34
N TYR A 40 -1.83 9.38 9.55
CA TYR A 40 -0.71 8.98 8.67
C TYR A 40 0.44 8.40 9.49
N ASP A 41 0.82 9.09 10.56
CA ASP A 41 1.93 8.65 11.41
C ASP A 41 1.64 7.28 12.04
N THR A 42 0.45 7.11 12.60
CA THR A 42 0.06 5.86 13.25
C THR A 42 -0.08 4.72 12.25
N THR A 43 -0.70 4.98 11.11
CA THR A 43 -0.90 3.96 10.07
C THR A 43 0.43 3.48 9.53
N PHE A 44 1.33 4.43 9.20
CA PHE A 44 2.64 4.05 8.66
C PHE A 44 3.45 3.24 9.68
N ALA A 45 3.43 3.65 10.95
CA ALA A 45 4.13 2.93 12.01
C ALA A 45 3.63 1.48 12.12
N ARG A 46 2.32 1.27 11.99
CA ARG A 46 1.73 -0.07 12.02
C ARG A 46 2.12 -0.88 10.79
N LEU A 47 2.14 -0.26 9.61
CA LEU A 47 2.51 -0.94 8.37
C LEU A 47 3.96 -1.41 8.36
N ILE A 48 4.86 -0.66 9.00
CA ILE A 48 6.28 -0.98 9.10
C ILE A 48 6.57 -1.92 10.26
N GLY A 49 5.69 -1.95 11.24
CA GLY A 49 5.88 -2.74 12.46
C GLY A 49 5.84 -4.24 12.23
N SER A 50 6.09 -4.99 13.29
CA SER A 50 6.16 -6.45 13.24
C SER A 50 5.03 -7.15 13.99
N ASP A 51 4.03 -6.40 14.45
CA ASP A 51 2.87 -7.00 15.11
C ASP A 51 2.04 -7.78 14.08
N PRO A 52 1.85 -9.10 14.25
CA PRO A 52 1.12 -9.90 13.27
C PRO A 52 -0.36 -9.55 13.16
N GLN A 53 -0.90 -8.76 14.09
CA GLN A 53 -2.29 -8.32 14.04
C GLN A 53 -2.47 -6.96 13.35
N ASP A 54 -1.36 -6.31 13.03
CA ASP A 54 -1.40 -5.04 12.30
C ASP A 54 -1.42 -5.26 10.80
N PHE A 55 -1.64 -4.14 10.10
CA PHE A 55 -1.66 -4.11 8.64
C PHE A 55 -0.25 -4.31 8.08
N SER A 56 -0.20 -4.76 6.84
CA SER A 56 1.02 -4.82 6.04
C SER A 56 0.79 -4.08 4.73
N ALA A 57 1.89 -3.73 4.05
CA ALA A 57 1.80 -3.00 2.80
C ALA A 57 2.78 -3.56 1.77
N ILE A 58 2.32 -3.63 0.54
CA ILE A 58 3.14 -3.88 -0.64
C ILE A 58 3.02 -2.65 -1.53
N VAL A 59 4.13 -2.23 -2.13
CA VAL A 59 4.15 -1.09 -3.05
C VAL A 59 4.68 -1.53 -4.40
N ALA A 60 4.27 -0.81 -5.44
CA ALA A 60 4.82 -0.94 -6.78
C ALA A 60 5.66 0.30 -7.08
N GLU A 61 6.88 0.07 -7.54
CA GLU A 61 7.84 1.13 -7.84
C GLU A 61 8.23 1.06 -9.31
N ARG A 62 8.32 2.24 -9.93
CA ARG A 62 8.84 2.36 -11.29
C ARG A 62 9.86 3.51 -11.31
N ALA A 63 11.09 3.20 -11.72
CA ALA A 63 12.16 4.19 -11.84
C ALA A 63 12.34 5.03 -10.58
N GLY A 64 12.27 4.41 -9.40
CA GLY A 64 12.43 5.07 -8.11
C GLY A 64 11.20 5.78 -7.58
N THR A 65 10.06 5.70 -8.27
CA THR A 65 8.81 6.36 -7.88
C THR A 65 7.76 5.33 -7.51
N LEU A 66 7.12 5.49 -6.37
CA LEU A 66 6.00 4.62 -5.99
C LEU A 66 4.78 4.97 -6.81
N VAL A 67 4.22 3.98 -7.48
CA VAL A 67 3.05 4.16 -8.37
C VAL A 67 1.86 3.32 -7.96
N GLY A 68 1.99 2.48 -6.95
CA GLY A 68 0.88 1.69 -6.44
C GLY A 68 1.10 1.27 -5.01
N LEU A 69 0.00 0.99 -4.30
CA LEU A 69 0.06 0.45 -2.95
C LEU A 69 -1.10 -0.52 -2.71
N VAL A 70 -0.85 -1.47 -1.81
CA VAL A 70 -1.86 -2.37 -1.26
C VAL A 70 -1.64 -2.41 0.23
N HIS A 71 -2.69 -2.11 1.01
CA HIS A 71 -2.72 -2.35 2.44
C HIS A 71 -3.57 -3.58 2.71
N TYR A 72 -3.07 -4.50 3.51
CA TYR A 72 -3.77 -5.75 3.78
C TYR A 72 -3.49 -6.20 5.21
N LEU A 73 -4.32 -7.11 5.69
CA LEU A 73 -4.11 -7.76 6.98
C LEU A 73 -4.59 -9.19 6.91
N PHE A 74 -4.02 -10.02 7.76
CA PHE A 74 -4.50 -11.38 7.97
C PHE A 74 -5.32 -11.41 9.25
N HIS A 75 -6.43 -12.12 9.23
CA HIS A 75 -7.26 -12.29 10.42
C HIS A 75 -7.83 -13.70 10.48
N ARG A 76 -8.26 -14.08 11.65
CA ARG A 76 -8.91 -15.38 11.84
C ARG A 76 -10.30 -15.37 11.25
N HIS A 77 -10.75 -16.53 10.84
CA HIS A 77 -12.07 -16.73 10.27
C HIS A 77 -12.74 -17.93 10.96
N CYS A 78 -14.00 -17.78 11.38
CA CYS A 78 -14.67 -18.84 12.13
C CYS A 78 -14.83 -20.16 11.37
N TRP A 79 -14.82 -20.10 10.05
CA TRP A 79 -15.05 -21.27 9.19
C TRP A 79 -13.76 -21.90 8.68
N SER A 80 -12.60 -21.45 9.15
CA SER A 80 -11.33 -21.86 8.60
C SER A 80 -10.27 -21.94 9.69
N VAL A 81 -9.33 -22.85 9.54
CA VAL A 81 -8.17 -22.95 10.44
C VAL A 81 -7.13 -21.91 10.07
N GLU A 82 -6.94 -21.68 8.78
CA GLU A 82 -6.01 -20.68 8.29
C GLU A 82 -6.57 -19.29 8.42
N ASN A 83 -5.66 -18.30 8.48
CA ASN A 83 -6.04 -16.90 8.45
C ASN A 83 -6.54 -16.50 7.07
N THR A 84 -7.44 -15.54 7.05
CA THR A 84 -7.95 -14.92 5.82
C THR A 84 -7.19 -13.62 5.58
N CYS A 85 -6.80 -13.37 4.34
CA CYS A 85 -6.21 -12.10 3.93
C CYS A 85 -7.33 -11.13 3.55
N HIS A 86 -7.36 -9.97 4.20
CA HIS A 86 -8.31 -8.92 3.90
C HIS A 86 -7.59 -7.75 3.22
N LEU A 87 -8.01 -7.42 2.00
CA LEU A 87 -7.53 -6.24 1.29
C LEU A 87 -8.27 -5.02 1.84
N GLN A 88 -7.49 -4.12 2.46
CA GLN A 88 -8.04 -2.91 3.08
C GLN A 88 -8.07 -1.75 2.07
N ASP A 89 -6.94 -1.49 1.42
CA ASP A 89 -6.77 -0.40 0.48
C ASP A 89 -6.00 -0.90 -0.74
N LEU A 90 -6.42 -0.46 -1.92
CA LEU A 90 -5.73 -0.77 -3.18
C LEU A 90 -5.77 0.49 -4.05
N TYR A 91 -4.60 0.97 -4.45
CA TYR A 91 -4.51 2.16 -5.29
C TYR A 91 -3.39 2.04 -6.31
N ALA A 92 -3.66 2.46 -7.53
CA ALA A 92 -2.65 2.60 -8.57
C ALA A 92 -2.73 4.03 -9.13
N ASP A 93 -1.56 4.65 -9.27
CA ASP A 93 -1.48 5.97 -9.88
C ASP A 93 -2.11 5.93 -11.28
N PRO A 94 -2.90 6.95 -11.67
CA PRO A 94 -3.52 6.96 -12.99
C PRO A 94 -2.57 6.75 -14.15
N SER A 95 -1.31 7.18 -14.01
CA SER A 95 -0.30 7.03 -15.08
C SER A 95 0.03 5.57 -15.41
N VAL A 96 -0.27 4.64 -14.48
CA VAL A 96 0.06 3.21 -14.65
C VAL A 96 -1.16 2.31 -14.65
N ARG A 97 -2.36 2.87 -14.54
CA ARG A 97 -3.59 2.08 -14.58
C ARG A 97 -3.72 1.39 -15.93
N GLY A 98 -4.15 0.14 -15.90
CA GLY A 98 -4.23 -0.68 -17.11
C GLY A 98 -2.95 -1.42 -17.44
N GLN A 99 -1.89 -1.23 -16.65
CA GLN A 99 -0.59 -1.90 -16.85
C GLN A 99 -0.38 -3.06 -15.87
N GLY A 100 -1.43 -3.50 -15.20
CA GLY A 100 -1.37 -4.67 -14.31
C GLY A 100 -0.98 -4.38 -12.88
N VAL A 101 -0.80 -3.12 -12.47
CA VAL A 101 -0.39 -2.77 -11.12
C VAL A 101 -1.41 -3.20 -10.07
N GLY A 102 -2.69 -3.07 -10.37
CA GLY A 102 -3.78 -3.37 -9.45
C GLY A 102 -4.30 -4.81 -9.53
N ARG A 103 -3.57 -5.72 -10.14
CA ARG A 103 -4.01 -7.10 -10.33
C ARG A 103 -3.38 -8.08 -9.36
#